data_3db17b7e367c2e21dd1cd78f54937989
#
_entry.id   3db17b7e367c2e21dd1cd78f54937989
#
_cell.length_a   1.000
_cell.length_b   1.000
_cell.length_c   1.000
_cell.angle_alpha   90.00
_cell.angle_beta   90.00
_cell.angle_gamma   90.00
#
_symmetry.space_group_name_H-M   'P 1'
#
loop_
_entity.id
_entity.type
_entity.pdbx_description
1 polymer ?
#
loop_
_entity_poly.entity_id
_entity_poly.type
_entity_poly.pdbx_seq_one_letter_code
_entity_poly.pdbx_strand_id
1 'polypeptide(L)'
;MKQLACVFMVLIMVLGLGVAYMPAASPAKPKSSFVYEDKIGVVKIKPGEPIHIACWLAVAGSEASLGIDSKRGVEIAIEDKGGRLLGFPIKLTVEDTGCNPEGGQAAATKIASDPTVVAAIGSTCSSEARPGAPILWKAGIVTVSPSNTAPELTSPKRGPEYAGYLRTAHNDKVQGAVAAEFARKKIAIKRAATIHDGSPYSEQLQAVFVTTFKRLGGSITSQEAVAPTDTDMRPVLTKIATGRPEFIYYPVFIAVGGHITRQAKEVAGLERVYLMGADGMFSPDFYKAAGEAAIGMFHSSPDFSAFAGGYRSFLEKHQKKYGEKPLSVFHAHAYDAAMIIFAAIEKVAKKASDGTLYIGRQALRDALYATKGFKGLTGTLTCDTYGDCADPRIAVYQTTADNVKKLVMPDKPFWKPY
;
A
#
# COMPACT_ATOMS: atom_id res chain seq x y z
N MET A 1 -43.31 -67.57 100.40
CA MET A 1 -42.51 -68.50 99.61
C MET A 1 -43.00 -68.49 98.20
N LYS A 2 -42.13 -68.31 97.27
CA LYS A 2 -42.27 -68.29 95.82
C LYS A 2 -42.52 -66.87 95.22
N GLN A 3 -41.49 -66.24 94.75
CA GLN A 3 -41.46 -65.05 93.97
C GLN A 3 -41.84 -65.34 92.54
N LEU A 4 -42.65 -64.45 91.98
CA LEU A 4 -42.94 -64.45 90.57
C LEU A 4 -42.20 -63.25 89.94
N ALA A 5 -41.29 -63.53 89.04
CA ALA A 5 -40.53 -62.49 88.30
C ALA A 5 -41.30 -62.08 87.04
N CYS A 6 -41.67 -60.84 86.91
CA CYS A 6 -42.16 -60.23 85.67
C CYS A 6 -41.03 -59.82 84.83
N VAL A 7 -40.94 -60.36 83.59
CA VAL A 7 -40.00 -59.92 82.55
C VAL A 7 -40.68 -58.82 81.74
N PHE A 8 -40.13 -57.57 81.75
CA PHE A 8 -40.50 -56.50 80.88
C PHE A 8 -39.62 -56.54 79.63
N MET A 9 -40.23 -56.75 78.50
CA MET A 9 -39.54 -56.71 77.23
C MET A 9 -39.62 -55.28 76.65
N VAL A 10 -38.49 -54.56 76.62
CA VAL A 10 -38.38 -53.23 76.01
C VAL A 10 -38.02 -53.40 74.55
N LEU A 11 -38.90 -53.01 73.66
CA LEU A 11 -38.70 -53.01 72.23
C LEU A 11 -38.01 -51.69 71.84
N ILE A 12 -36.71 -51.75 71.53
CA ILE A 12 -35.99 -50.59 71.00
C ILE A 12 -36.17 -50.55 69.50
N MET A 13 -36.97 -49.56 69.02
CA MET A 13 -37.01 -49.17 67.59
C MET A 13 -35.71 -48.39 67.22
N VAL A 14 -34.86 -49.01 66.43
CA VAL A 14 -33.69 -48.29 65.84
C VAL A 14 -34.14 -47.67 64.52
N LEU A 15 -34.40 -46.37 64.55
CA LEU A 15 -34.55 -45.54 63.32
C LEU A 15 -33.23 -45.43 62.62
N GLY A 16 -32.98 -46.20 61.57
CA GLY A 16 -31.80 -46.04 60.67
C GLY A 16 -31.97 -44.80 59.83
N LEU A 17 -31.27 -43.73 60.20
CA LEU A 17 -30.99 -42.56 59.28
C LEU A 17 -30.05 -43.04 58.17
N GLY A 18 -30.62 -43.39 57.03
CA GLY A 18 -29.86 -43.58 55.77
C GLY A 18 -29.28 -42.26 55.31
N VAL A 19 -27.99 -41.99 55.64
CA VAL A 19 -27.25 -40.89 55.02
C VAL A 19 -26.97 -41.27 53.57
N ALA A 20 -27.75 -40.71 52.62
CA ALA A 20 -27.47 -40.82 51.22
C ALA A 20 -26.09 -40.16 50.93
N TYR A 21 -25.09 -40.95 50.66
CA TYR A 21 -23.77 -40.52 50.19
C TYR A 21 -23.94 -39.98 48.76
N MET A 22 -24.12 -38.65 48.61
CA MET A 22 -23.99 -37.98 47.31
C MET A 22 -22.49 -38.03 46.94
N PRO A 23 -22.11 -38.62 45.80
CA PRO A 23 -20.74 -38.55 45.35
C PRO A 23 -20.42 -37.04 45.10
N ALA A 24 -19.40 -36.53 45.78
CA ALA A 24 -18.90 -35.17 45.52
C ALA A 24 -18.60 -35.06 44.03
N ALA A 25 -19.20 -34.07 43.36
CA ALA A 25 -18.91 -33.75 41.97
C ALA A 25 -17.39 -33.54 41.88
N SER A 26 -16.72 -34.37 41.07
CA SER A 26 -15.28 -34.16 40.78
C SER A 26 -15.08 -32.72 40.30
N PRO A 27 -14.11 -31.99 40.88
CA PRO A 27 -13.82 -30.63 40.42
C PRO A 27 -13.54 -30.70 38.91
N ALA A 28 -14.31 -29.94 38.12
CA ALA A 28 -14.10 -29.82 36.69
C ALA A 28 -12.61 -29.46 36.46
N LYS A 29 -11.88 -30.27 35.71
CA LYS A 29 -10.50 -29.97 35.31
C LYS A 29 -10.50 -28.54 34.81
N PRO A 30 -9.58 -27.66 35.28
CA PRO A 30 -9.50 -26.30 34.76
C PRO A 30 -9.34 -26.41 33.25
N LYS A 31 -10.25 -25.81 32.50
CA LYS A 31 -10.11 -25.69 31.04
C LYS A 31 -8.73 -25.11 30.78
N SER A 32 -7.86 -25.88 30.12
CA SER A 32 -6.54 -25.35 29.75
C SER A 32 -6.75 -24.02 29.05
N SER A 33 -6.25 -22.95 29.64
CA SER A 33 -6.30 -21.63 29.01
C SER A 33 -5.54 -21.72 27.69
N PHE A 34 -6.20 -21.41 26.59
CA PHE A 34 -5.52 -21.32 25.29
C PHE A 34 -4.45 -20.24 25.40
N VAL A 35 -3.19 -20.63 25.35
CA VAL A 35 -2.05 -19.72 25.36
C VAL A 35 -1.50 -19.67 23.94
N TYR A 36 -1.45 -18.48 23.37
CA TYR A 36 -0.81 -18.23 22.09
C TYR A 36 0.21 -17.12 22.27
N GLU A 37 1.47 -17.42 21.99
CA GLU A 37 2.60 -16.50 22.13
C GLU A 37 3.21 -16.19 20.75
N ASP A 38 3.71 -14.97 20.60
CA ASP A 38 4.42 -14.50 19.42
C ASP A 38 5.54 -13.56 19.86
N LYS A 39 6.67 -13.57 19.16
CA LYS A 39 7.90 -12.86 19.55
C LYS A 39 7.74 -11.36 19.76
N ILE A 40 6.85 -10.73 18.97
CA ILE A 40 6.63 -9.27 18.99
C ILE A 40 5.22 -8.89 19.40
N GLY A 41 4.46 -9.86 19.92
CA GLY A 41 3.14 -9.64 20.46
C GLY A 41 2.01 -10.25 19.64
N VAL A 42 0.83 -10.24 20.24
CA VAL A 42 -0.39 -10.87 19.71
C VAL A 42 -1.55 -9.89 19.78
N VAL A 43 -2.26 -9.73 18.67
CA VAL A 43 -3.56 -9.05 18.67
C VAL A 43 -4.63 -10.07 19.05
N LYS A 44 -5.43 -9.73 20.08
CA LYS A 44 -6.54 -10.55 20.57
C LYS A 44 -7.85 -9.88 20.19
N ILE A 45 -8.72 -10.58 19.51
CA ILE A 45 -9.99 -10.05 18.98
C ILE A 45 -11.10 -10.94 19.54
N LYS A 46 -11.93 -10.39 20.44
CA LYS A 46 -13.05 -11.12 21.05
C LYS A 46 -14.21 -11.28 20.06
N PRO A 47 -15.10 -12.25 20.28
CA PRO A 47 -16.31 -12.39 19.49
C PRO A 47 -17.07 -11.05 19.41
N GLY A 48 -17.39 -10.60 18.18
CA GLY A 48 -18.07 -9.34 17.92
C GLY A 48 -17.14 -8.14 17.69
N GLU A 49 -15.90 -8.19 18.14
CA GLU A 49 -14.90 -7.16 17.82
C GLU A 49 -14.40 -7.29 16.36
N PRO A 50 -13.96 -6.19 15.72
CA PRO A 50 -13.50 -6.22 14.34
C PRO A 50 -12.01 -6.60 14.22
N ILE A 51 -11.65 -7.19 13.09
CA ILE A 51 -10.27 -7.20 12.59
C ILE A 51 -9.97 -5.80 12.06
N HIS A 52 -9.06 -5.09 12.72
CA HIS A 52 -8.77 -3.68 12.42
C HIS A 52 -7.60 -3.54 11.46
N ILE A 53 -7.88 -3.01 10.29
CA ILE A 53 -6.89 -2.63 9.26
C ILE A 53 -6.83 -1.10 9.24
N ALA A 54 -5.64 -0.53 9.27
CA ALA A 54 -5.43 0.90 9.18
C ALA A 54 -4.81 1.27 7.81
N CYS A 55 -5.35 2.27 7.14
CA CYS A 55 -4.68 2.92 6.01
C CYS A 55 -3.97 4.19 6.48
N TRP A 56 -2.82 4.48 5.89
CA TRP A 56 -2.10 5.74 6.02
C TRP A 56 -1.74 6.23 4.63
N LEU A 57 -2.56 7.14 4.12
CA LEU A 57 -2.60 7.53 2.71
C LEU A 57 -2.77 9.04 2.59
N ALA A 58 -2.22 9.65 1.55
CA ALA A 58 -2.45 11.06 1.25
C ALA A 58 -3.88 11.23 0.70
N VAL A 59 -4.84 11.55 1.58
CA VAL A 59 -6.26 11.68 1.21
C VAL A 59 -6.75 13.13 1.24
N ALA A 60 -5.85 14.07 1.53
CA ALA A 60 -6.09 15.50 1.48
C ALA A 60 -4.92 16.23 0.78
N GLY A 61 -5.12 17.49 0.40
CA GLY A 61 -4.11 18.31 -0.28
C GLY A 61 -4.00 18.06 -1.78
N SER A 62 -2.89 18.52 -2.37
CA SER A 62 -2.64 18.47 -3.82
C SER A 62 -2.54 17.06 -4.39
N GLU A 63 -2.11 16.09 -3.58
CA GLU A 63 -1.89 14.71 -3.97
C GLU A 63 -3.02 13.76 -3.53
N ALA A 64 -4.16 14.34 -3.09
CA ALA A 64 -5.28 13.57 -2.54
C ALA A 64 -5.83 12.49 -3.48
N SER A 65 -5.83 12.74 -4.78
CA SER A 65 -6.30 11.75 -5.78
C SER A 65 -5.50 10.45 -5.74
N LEU A 66 -4.20 10.49 -5.40
CA LEU A 66 -3.34 9.30 -5.32
C LEU A 66 -3.75 8.40 -4.14
N GLY A 67 -3.95 9.00 -2.97
CA GLY A 67 -4.32 8.27 -1.77
C GLY A 67 -5.78 7.82 -1.76
N ILE A 68 -6.70 8.65 -2.28
CA ILE A 68 -8.12 8.29 -2.43
C ILE A 68 -8.28 7.12 -3.39
N ASP A 69 -7.53 7.08 -4.49
CA ASP A 69 -7.50 5.97 -5.43
C ASP A 69 -7.12 4.65 -4.73
N SER A 70 -6.05 4.68 -3.95
CA SER A 70 -5.60 3.53 -3.16
C SER A 70 -6.63 3.12 -2.10
N LYS A 71 -7.20 4.08 -1.35
CA LYS A 71 -8.25 3.83 -0.36
C LYS A 71 -9.43 3.08 -0.97
N ARG A 72 -9.90 3.54 -2.14
CA ARG A 72 -11.02 2.91 -2.87
C ARG A 72 -10.71 1.47 -3.27
N GLY A 73 -9.48 1.17 -3.65
CA GLY A 73 -9.01 -0.20 -3.90
C GLY A 73 -9.16 -1.10 -2.68
N VAL A 74 -8.75 -0.62 -1.50
CA VAL A 74 -8.90 -1.34 -0.23
C VAL A 74 -10.37 -1.55 0.13
N GLU A 75 -11.21 -0.52 -0.05
CA GLU A 75 -12.64 -0.61 0.25
C GLU A 75 -13.36 -1.67 -0.62
N ILE A 76 -13.00 -1.77 -1.90
CA ILE A 76 -13.53 -2.82 -2.79
C ILE A 76 -13.03 -4.21 -2.36
N ALA A 77 -11.77 -4.35 -1.94
CA ALA A 77 -11.25 -5.62 -1.43
C ALA A 77 -12.00 -6.09 -0.17
N ILE A 78 -12.35 -5.18 0.72
CA ILE A 78 -13.17 -5.48 1.90
C ILE A 78 -14.58 -5.92 1.49
N GLU A 79 -15.19 -5.25 0.53
CA GLU A 79 -16.51 -5.63 0.00
C GLU A 79 -16.49 -7.01 -0.65
N ASP A 80 -15.45 -7.34 -1.40
CA ASP A 80 -15.29 -8.67 -2.02
C ASP A 80 -15.11 -9.79 -1.00
N LYS A 81 -14.66 -9.47 0.22
CA LYS A 81 -14.66 -10.37 1.39
C LYS A 81 -16.00 -10.36 2.15
N GLY A 82 -17.02 -9.67 1.66
CA GLY A 82 -18.31 -9.53 2.34
C GLY A 82 -18.23 -8.71 3.64
N GLY A 83 -17.25 -7.82 3.77
CA GLY A 83 -17.00 -7.00 4.96
C GLY A 83 -16.52 -7.79 6.19
N ARG A 84 -16.14 -9.07 6.01
CA ARG A 84 -15.79 -9.99 7.11
C ARG A 84 -14.59 -10.86 6.75
N LEU A 85 -13.83 -11.24 7.78
CA LEU A 85 -12.73 -12.19 7.66
C LEU A 85 -12.78 -13.17 8.84
N LEU A 86 -12.73 -14.47 8.58
CA LEU A 86 -12.83 -15.53 9.60
C LEU A 86 -14.09 -15.42 10.49
N GLY A 87 -15.15 -14.80 9.98
CA GLY A 87 -16.40 -14.53 10.71
C GLY A 87 -16.41 -13.22 11.51
N PHE A 88 -15.31 -12.50 11.59
CA PHE A 88 -15.19 -11.20 12.25
C PHE A 88 -15.40 -10.03 11.26
N PRO A 89 -16.09 -8.95 11.63
CA PRO A 89 -16.19 -7.78 10.76
C PRO A 89 -14.80 -7.17 10.54
N ILE A 90 -14.60 -6.56 9.36
CA ILE A 90 -13.38 -5.78 9.08
C ILE A 90 -13.66 -4.32 9.38
N LYS A 91 -12.84 -3.70 10.22
CA LYS A 91 -12.81 -2.26 10.46
C LYS A 91 -11.68 -1.64 9.65
N LEU A 92 -11.99 -0.61 8.88
CA LEU A 92 -11.00 0.20 8.18
C LEU A 92 -10.93 1.59 8.81
N THR A 93 -9.74 2.06 9.19
CA THR A 93 -9.46 3.45 9.52
C THR A 93 -8.49 4.02 8.50
N VAL A 94 -8.58 5.34 8.28
CA VAL A 94 -7.72 6.04 7.32
C VAL A 94 -7.13 7.27 8.01
N GLU A 95 -5.80 7.36 8.01
CA GLU A 95 -5.05 8.52 8.49
C GLU A 95 -4.45 9.23 7.29
N ASP A 96 -4.66 10.54 7.22
CA ASP A 96 -4.08 11.37 6.17
C ASP A 96 -2.58 11.58 6.41
N THR A 97 -1.80 11.51 5.35
CA THR A 97 -0.34 11.65 5.39
C THR A 97 0.17 12.89 4.63
N GLY A 98 -0.70 13.53 3.84
CA GLY A 98 -0.37 14.75 3.10
C GLY A 98 0.80 14.66 2.13
N CYS A 99 1.26 13.44 1.78
CA CYS A 99 2.40 13.17 0.89
C CYS A 99 3.74 13.79 1.37
N ASN A 100 3.94 13.93 2.67
CA ASN A 100 5.15 14.50 3.25
C ASN A 100 5.65 13.71 4.47
N PRO A 101 6.94 13.87 4.86
CA PRO A 101 7.52 13.10 5.96
C PRO A 101 6.84 13.29 7.30
N GLU A 102 6.44 14.53 7.62
CA GLU A 102 5.82 14.90 8.90
C GLU A 102 4.44 14.26 9.03
N GLY A 103 3.62 14.33 7.97
CA GLY A 103 2.31 13.67 7.92
C GLY A 103 2.43 12.14 7.99
N GLY A 104 3.40 11.56 7.30
CA GLY A 104 3.71 10.14 7.39
C GLY A 104 4.09 9.70 8.80
N GLN A 105 4.94 10.47 9.48
CA GLN A 105 5.33 10.22 10.87
C GLN A 105 4.15 10.34 11.84
N ALA A 106 3.33 11.37 11.67
CA ALA A 106 2.16 11.60 12.52
C ALA A 106 1.12 10.47 12.38
N ALA A 107 0.78 10.09 11.13
CA ALA A 107 -0.14 9.00 10.83
C ALA A 107 0.36 7.66 11.38
N ALA A 108 1.63 7.32 11.13
CA ALA A 108 2.25 6.10 11.65
C ALA A 108 2.26 6.05 13.19
N THR A 109 2.55 7.18 13.85
CA THR A 109 2.53 7.29 15.32
C THR A 109 1.12 7.07 15.87
N LYS A 110 0.11 7.65 15.23
CA LYS A 110 -1.30 7.47 15.64
C LYS A 110 -1.72 6.00 15.48
N ILE A 111 -1.41 5.36 14.36
CA ILE A 111 -1.69 3.93 14.12
C ILE A 111 -0.93 3.06 15.14
N ALA A 112 0.34 3.34 15.38
CA ALA A 112 1.18 2.60 16.33
C ALA A 112 0.67 2.67 17.78
N SER A 113 -0.06 3.72 18.14
CA SER A 113 -0.66 3.89 19.48
C SER A 113 -1.93 3.06 19.68
N ASP A 114 -2.53 2.51 18.63
CA ASP A 114 -3.74 1.68 18.71
C ASP A 114 -3.36 0.18 18.69
N PRO A 115 -3.39 -0.52 19.85
CA PRO A 115 -3.00 -1.93 19.93
C PRO A 115 -3.96 -2.86 19.18
N THR A 116 -5.16 -2.40 18.78
CA THR A 116 -6.15 -3.19 18.05
C THR A 116 -5.80 -3.35 16.57
N VAL A 117 -4.92 -2.49 16.03
CA VAL A 117 -4.52 -2.56 14.63
C VAL A 117 -3.73 -3.84 14.36
N VAL A 118 -4.21 -4.64 13.42
CA VAL A 118 -3.59 -5.91 13.00
C VAL A 118 -2.51 -5.68 11.96
N ALA A 119 -2.82 -4.88 10.94
CA ALA A 119 -1.90 -4.53 9.85
C ALA A 119 -2.23 -3.15 9.29
N ALA A 120 -1.27 -2.54 8.60
CA ALA A 120 -1.44 -1.28 7.92
C ALA A 120 -1.31 -1.43 6.38
N ILE A 121 -2.01 -0.58 5.64
CA ILE A 121 -1.88 -0.42 4.19
C ILE A 121 -1.47 1.01 3.91
N GLY A 122 -0.36 1.18 3.20
CA GLY A 122 0.23 2.49 2.93
C GLY A 122 1.76 2.43 3.04
N SER A 123 2.40 3.57 2.76
CA SER A 123 1.84 4.90 2.53
C SER A 123 1.63 5.17 1.03
N THR A 124 1.21 6.38 0.70
CA THR A 124 1.09 6.84 -0.70
C THR A 124 2.45 7.25 -1.24
N CYS A 125 3.13 8.17 -0.60
CA CYS A 125 4.40 8.73 -1.05
C CYS A 125 5.59 8.09 -0.32
N SER A 126 6.71 7.87 -1.03
CA SER A 126 7.91 7.25 -0.43
C SER A 126 8.52 8.10 0.70
N SER A 127 8.32 9.43 0.68
CA SER A 127 8.71 10.36 1.73
C SER A 127 8.07 10.06 3.08
N GLU A 128 6.83 9.58 3.08
CA GLU A 128 6.07 9.19 4.27
C GLU A 128 6.57 7.88 4.86
N ALA A 129 6.88 6.91 3.97
CA ALA A 129 7.32 5.58 4.37
C ALA A 129 8.68 5.61 5.08
N ARG A 130 9.56 6.53 4.70
CA ARG A 130 10.90 6.68 5.28
C ARG A 130 10.86 6.84 6.81
N PRO A 131 10.13 7.79 7.42
CA PRO A 131 9.98 7.87 8.87
C PRO A 131 8.89 6.95 9.42
N GLY A 132 7.81 6.69 8.69
CA GLY A 132 6.63 6.02 9.22
C GLY A 132 6.74 4.51 9.33
N ALA A 133 7.35 3.83 8.36
CA ALA A 133 7.45 2.37 8.38
C ALA A 133 8.25 1.83 9.59
N PRO A 134 9.38 2.44 10.01
CA PRO A 134 10.07 2.08 11.24
C PRO A 134 9.21 2.22 12.50
N ILE A 135 8.37 3.27 12.57
CA ILE A 135 7.47 3.50 13.71
C ILE A 135 6.44 2.37 13.81
N LEU A 136 5.80 2.02 12.69
CA LEU A 136 4.83 0.92 12.65
C LEU A 136 5.47 -0.41 13.04
N TRP A 137 6.66 -0.71 12.51
CA TRP A 137 7.34 -1.96 12.82
C TRP A 137 7.82 -2.04 14.28
N LYS A 138 8.26 -0.94 14.85
CA LYS A 138 8.59 -0.87 16.29
C LYS A 138 7.37 -1.21 17.17
N ALA A 139 6.17 -0.91 16.74
CA ALA A 139 4.91 -1.31 17.38
C ALA A 139 4.45 -2.74 16.98
N GLY A 140 5.23 -3.45 16.16
CA GLY A 140 4.91 -4.77 15.66
C GLY A 140 3.84 -4.78 14.55
N ILE A 141 3.52 -3.64 13.95
CA ILE A 141 2.54 -3.52 12.87
C ILE A 141 3.25 -3.63 11.53
N VAL A 142 2.93 -4.67 10.78
CA VAL A 142 3.38 -4.85 9.40
C VAL A 142 2.59 -3.92 8.48
N THR A 143 3.27 -3.31 7.50
CA THR A 143 2.63 -2.45 6.49
C THR A 143 2.93 -2.92 5.08
N VAL A 144 1.91 -2.85 4.21
CA VAL A 144 2.04 -3.14 2.77
C VAL A 144 1.67 -1.89 1.99
N SER A 145 2.66 -1.28 1.33
CA SER A 145 2.41 -0.11 0.51
C SER A 145 1.91 -0.50 -0.89
N PRO A 146 0.82 0.12 -1.36
CA PRO A 146 0.38 -0.03 -2.74
C PRO A 146 1.08 0.89 -3.74
N SER A 147 1.85 1.89 -3.25
CA SER A 147 2.20 3.08 -4.05
C SER A 147 3.64 3.56 -3.90
N ASN A 148 4.35 3.20 -2.82
CA ASN A 148 5.74 3.61 -2.67
C ASN A 148 6.66 2.85 -3.63
N THR A 149 7.37 3.57 -4.47
CA THR A 149 8.20 2.96 -5.52
C THR A 149 9.71 3.16 -5.33
N ALA A 150 10.13 4.06 -4.41
CA ALA A 150 11.55 4.36 -4.19
C ALA A 150 12.38 3.09 -3.90
N PRO A 151 13.50 2.89 -4.61
CA PRO A 151 14.36 1.70 -4.47
C PRO A 151 14.92 1.46 -3.07
N GLU A 152 15.15 2.50 -2.29
CA GLU A 152 15.75 2.38 -0.96
C GLU A 152 14.87 1.61 0.02
N LEU A 153 13.53 1.72 -0.08
CA LEU A 153 12.58 1.11 0.87
C LEU A 153 12.64 -0.42 0.90
N THR A 154 13.12 -1.04 -0.19
CA THR A 154 13.31 -2.48 -0.32
C THR A 154 14.75 -2.84 -0.71
N SER A 155 15.69 -1.93 -0.43
CA SER A 155 17.11 -2.17 -0.68
C SER A 155 17.69 -3.20 0.29
N PRO A 156 18.64 -4.06 -0.14
CA PRO A 156 19.46 -4.88 0.76
C PRO A 156 20.19 -4.07 1.83
N LYS A 157 20.37 -2.78 1.61
CA LYS A 157 21.05 -1.87 2.54
C LYS A 157 20.10 -1.15 3.50
N ARG A 158 18.78 -1.39 3.41
CA ARG A 158 17.82 -0.82 4.38
C ARG A 158 18.07 -1.39 5.77
N GLY A 159 17.84 -0.59 6.79
CA GLY A 159 18.02 -1.04 8.17
C GLY A 159 16.96 -2.07 8.62
N PRO A 160 17.21 -2.78 9.74
CA PRO A 160 16.29 -3.78 10.31
C PRO A 160 14.96 -3.16 10.76
N GLU A 161 14.89 -1.86 10.98
CA GLU A 161 13.69 -1.11 11.32
C GLU A 161 12.63 -1.14 10.20
N TYR A 162 13.01 -1.50 8.97
CA TYR A 162 12.09 -1.72 7.85
C TYR A 162 11.65 -3.19 7.71
N ALA A 163 11.94 -4.05 8.68
CA ALA A 163 11.61 -5.48 8.57
C ALA A 163 10.10 -5.77 8.48
N GLY A 164 9.24 -4.83 8.86
CA GLY A 164 7.78 -4.91 8.71
C GLY A 164 7.22 -4.24 7.44
N TYR A 165 8.07 -3.76 6.54
CA TYR A 165 7.65 -3.05 5.33
C TYR A 165 7.69 -3.94 4.09
N LEU A 166 6.55 -4.01 3.37
CA LEU A 166 6.41 -4.64 2.05
C LEU A 166 5.67 -3.68 1.10
N ARG A 167 5.69 -3.99 -0.20
CA ARG A 167 4.89 -3.25 -1.19
C ARG A 167 4.37 -4.16 -2.30
N THR A 168 3.20 -3.81 -2.83
CA THR A 168 2.63 -4.36 -4.06
C THR A 168 2.91 -3.46 -5.27
N ALA A 169 3.35 -2.22 -5.06
CA ALA A 169 3.85 -1.34 -6.11
C ALA A 169 5.14 -1.87 -6.74
N HIS A 170 5.38 -1.47 -7.98
CA HIS A 170 6.64 -1.72 -8.67
C HIS A 170 7.81 -0.96 -8.01
N ASN A 171 9.04 -1.32 -8.40
CA ASN A 171 10.25 -0.62 -8.00
C ASN A 171 10.70 0.34 -9.11
N ASP A 172 11.09 1.57 -8.78
CA ASP A 172 11.57 2.60 -9.71
C ASP A 172 12.79 2.17 -10.55
N LYS A 173 13.52 1.13 -10.11
CA LYS A 173 14.56 0.51 -10.94
C LYS A 173 14.01 0.01 -12.27
N VAL A 174 12.76 -0.48 -12.29
CA VAL A 174 12.09 -0.90 -13.52
C VAL A 174 11.54 0.31 -14.27
N GLN A 175 10.83 1.21 -13.58
CA GLN A 175 10.16 2.34 -14.22
C GLN A 175 11.15 3.31 -14.87
N GLY A 176 12.20 3.69 -14.18
CA GLY A 176 13.23 4.59 -14.72
C GLY A 176 13.98 3.98 -15.90
N ALA A 177 14.22 2.66 -15.88
CA ALA A 177 14.82 1.96 -17.01
C ALA A 177 13.89 1.97 -18.23
N VAL A 178 12.59 1.70 -18.04
CA VAL A 178 11.59 1.73 -19.12
C VAL A 178 11.47 3.14 -19.73
N ALA A 179 11.43 4.20 -18.90
CA ALA A 179 11.40 5.58 -19.37
C ALA A 179 12.64 5.93 -20.22
N ALA A 180 13.83 5.52 -19.79
CA ALA A 180 15.07 5.74 -20.54
C ALA A 180 15.12 4.92 -21.85
N GLU A 181 14.65 3.70 -21.85
CA GLU A 181 14.52 2.87 -23.06
C GLU A 181 13.54 3.47 -24.04
N PHE A 182 12.39 3.94 -23.58
CA PHE A 182 11.43 4.65 -24.42
C PHE A 182 12.10 5.86 -25.11
N ALA A 183 12.73 6.74 -24.34
CA ALA A 183 13.40 7.93 -24.87
C ALA A 183 14.47 7.58 -25.90
N ARG A 184 15.31 6.56 -25.65
CA ARG A 184 16.42 6.17 -26.52
C ARG A 184 16.00 5.33 -27.72
N LYS A 185 15.19 4.29 -27.46
CA LYS A 185 14.90 3.25 -28.49
C LYS A 185 13.64 3.56 -29.28
N LYS A 186 12.60 4.17 -28.67
CA LYS A 186 11.33 4.43 -29.35
C LYS A 186 11.33 5.78 -30.07
N ILE A 187 11.73 6.84 -29.39
CA ILE A 187 11.72 8.20 -29.95
C ILE A 187 13.10 8.78 -30.27
N ALA A 188 14.16 7.95 -30.17
CA ALA A 188 15.52 8.20 -30.63
C ALA A 188 16.20 9.47 -30.04
N ILE A 189 15.83 9.86 -28.84
CA ILE A 189 16.39 11.01 -28.12
C ILE A 189 17.90 10.81 -27.86
N LYS A 190 18.70 11.84 -28.12
CA LYS A 190 20.14 11.83 -27.86
C LYS A 190 20.51 12.65 -26.63
N ARG A 191 19.81 13.76 -26.37
CA ARG A 191 20.09 14.68 -25.27
C ARG A 191 18.84 14.86 -24.41
N ALA A 192 18.95 14.61 -23.12
CA ALA A 192 17.87 14.78 -22.16
C ALA A 192 18.31 15.66 -20.98
N ALA A 193 17.39 16.42 -20.44
CA ALA A 193 17.49 17.05 -19.13
C ALA A 193 16.53 16.35 -18.15
N THR A 194 16.79 16.51 -16.85
CA THR A 194 15.94 15.91 -15.83
C THR A 194 15.69 16.88 -14.68
N ILE A 195 14.51 16.77 -14.04
CA ILE A 195 14.14 17.56 -12.86
C ILE A 195 13.58 16.61 -11.80
N HIS A 196 13.95 16.80 -10.51
CA HIS A 196 13.32 16.16 -9.37
C HIS A 196 12.84 17.19 -8.35
N ASP A 197 11.91 16.81 -7.46
CA ASP A 197 11.33 17.69 -6.44
C ASP A 197 11.94 17.50 -5.04
N GLY A 198 13.07 16.81 -4.93
CA GLY A 198 13.75 16.50 -3.67
C GLY A 198 13.12 15.34 -2.87
N SER A 199 11.97 14.82 -3.27
CA SER A 199 11.40 13.62 -2.63
C SER A 199 12.22 12.37 -2.95
N PRO A 200 12.26 11.37 -2.05
CA PRO A 200 12.96 10.11 -2.30
C PRO A 200 12.50 9.38 -3.55
N TYR A 201 11.21 9.47 -3.88
CA TYR A 201 10.63 8.94 -5.11
C TYR A 201 11.26 9.62 -6.34
N SER A 202 11.11 10.93 -6.43
CA SER A 202 11.49 11.71 -7.60
C SER A 202 13.01 11.67 -7.86
N GLU A 203 13.81 11.85 -6.81
CA GLU A 203 15.27 11.81 -6.87
C GLU A 203 15.81 10.45 -7.34
N GLN A 204 15.32 9.36 -6.75
CA GLN A 204 15.81 8.03 -7.08
C GLN A 204 15.32 7.56 -8.46
N LEU A 205 14.08 7.88 -8.84
CA LEU A 205 13.57 7.58 -10.17
C LEU A 205 14.32 8.35 -11.26
N GLN A 206 14.61 9.64 -11.04
CA GLN A 206 15.49 10.42 -11.90
C GLN A 206 16.86 9.75 -12.05
N ALA A 207 17.48 9.34 -10.94
CA ALA A 207 18.81 8.72 -10.95
C ALA A 207 18.85 7.42 -11.77
N VAL A 208 17.81 6.60 -11.69
CA VAL A 208 17.68 5.37 -12.51
C VAL A 208 17.55 5.72 -14.00
N PHE A 209 16.71 6.71 -14.34
CA PHE A 209 16.59 7.19 -15.71
C PHE A 209 17.95 7.66 -16.24
N VAL A 210 18.63 8.55 -15.53
CA VAL A 210 19.93 9.12 -15.91
C VAL A 210 20.98 8.03 -16.16
N THR A 211 21.10 7.10 -15.23
CA THR A 211 22.06 5.99 -15.33
C THR A 211 21.78 5.11 -16.55
N THR A 212 20.51 4.75 -16.74
CA THR A 212 20.10 3.89 -17.86
C THR A 212 20.22 4.61 -19.20
N PHE A 213 19.82 5.89 -19.27
CA PHE A 213 19.89 6.70 -20.49
C PHE A 213 21.33 6.87 -20.97
N LYS A 214 22.27 7.15 -20.05
CA LYS A 214 23.70 7.20 -20.35
C LYS A 214 24.25 5.86 -20.84
N ARG A 215 23.87 4.75 -20.17
CA ARG A 215 24.27 3.38 -20.59
C ARG A 215 23.78 3.03 -22.00
N LEU A 216 22.64 3.60 -22.41
CA LEU A 216 22.09 3.44 -23.76
C LEU A 216 22.69 4.43 -24.79
N GLY A 217 23.76 5.14 -24.43
CA GLY A 217 24.46 6.08 -25.34
C GLY A 217 23.76 7.43 -25.47
N GLY A 218 22.90 7.82 -24.53
CA GLY A 218 22.34 9.17 -24.41
C GLY A 218 23.22 10.08 -23.57
N SER A 219 23.08 11.39 -23.74
CA SER A 219 23.75 12.40 -22.93
C SER A 219 22.74 13.18 -22.09
N ILE A 220 23.10 13.47 -20.85
CA ILE A 220 22.30 14.31 -19.94
C ILE A 220 22.87 15.72 -19.98
N THR A 221 22.05 16.69 -20.40
CA THR A 221 22.44 18.10 -20.55
C THR A 221 22.40 18.84 -19.21
N SER A 222 21.44 18.50 -18.35
CA SER A 222 21.39 18.98 -16.97
C SER A 222 20.55 18.06 -16.08
N GLN A 223 20.80 18.12 -14.77
CA GLN A 223 20.04 17.48 -13.72
C GLN A 223 19.69 18.54 -12.69
N GLU A 224 18.43 18.87 -12.57
CA GLU A 224 17.97 20.00 -11.77
C GLU A 224 17.07 19.52 -10.63
N ALA A 225 16.96 20.35 -9.59
CA ALA A 225 16.05 20.16 -8.46
C ALA A 225 15.15 21.38 -8.32
N VAL A 226 13.92 21.14 -7.88
CA VAL A 226 12.96 22.17 -7.46
C VAL A 226 12.39 21.78 -6.10
N ALA A 227 11.82 22.73 -5.37
CA ALA A 227 11.07 22.39 -4.17
C ALA A 227 9.62 22.00 -4.50
N PRO A 228 8.96 21.13 -3.70
CA PRO A 228 7.56 20.79 -3.89
C PRO A 228 6.59 21.98 -3.82
N THR A 229 7.03 23.07 -3.22
CA THR A 229 6.27 24.33 -3.06
C THR A 229 6.58 25.38 -4.11
N ASP A 230 7.54 25.13 -5.01
CA ASP A 230 7.89 26.08 -6.06
C ASP A 230 6.75 26.22 -7.07
N THR A 231 6.43 27.44 -7.44
CA THR A 231 5.39 27.77 -8.43
C THR A 231 5.96 28.44 -9.68
N ASP A 232 7.13 29.07 -9.58
CA ASP A 232 7.85 29.66 -10.73
C ASP A 232 9.01 28.76 -11.17
N MET A 233 8.79 28.03 -12.26
CA MET A 233 9.75 27.09 -12.85
C MET A 233 10.61 27.72 -13.95
N ARG A 234 10.35 28.98 -14.34
CA ARG A 234 11.08 29.64 -15.44
C ARG A 234 12.58 29.74 -15.21
N PRO A 235 13.08 29.99 -13.99
CA PRO A 235 14.53 30.04 -13.76
C PRO A 235 15.21 28.70 -14.06
N VAL A 236 14.68 27.58 -13.53
CA VAL A 236 15.23 26.25 -13.78
C VAL A 236 15.07 25.83 -15.24
N LEU A 237 13.93 26.14 -15.86
CA LEU A 237 13.66 25.81 -17.27
C LEU A 237 14.56 26.62 -18.21
N THR A 238 14.81 27.89 -17.92
CA THR A 238 15.77 28.72 -18.68
C THR A 238 17.18 28.16 -18.62
N LYS A 239 17.60 27.69 -17.43
CA LYS A 239 18.89 27.01 -17.27
C LYS A 239 18.95 25.73 -18.12
N ILE A 240 17.89 24.92 -18.09
CA ILE A 240 17.77 23.68 -18.90
C ILE A 240 17.86 24.00 -20.39
N ALA A 241 17.22 25.06 -20.87
CA ALA A 241 17.22 25.47 -22.27
C ALA A 241 18.62 25.74 -22.83
N THR A 242 19.56 26.21 -21.99
CA THR A 242 20.96 26.44 -22.43
C THR A 242 21.66 25.18 -22.91
N GLY A 243 21.27 24.00 -22.35
CA GLY A 243 21.78 22.69 -22.74
C GLY A 243 21.18 22.15 -24.04
N ARG A 244 20.17 22.80 -24.59
CA ARG A 244 19.43 22.40 -25.79
C ARG A 244 18.98 20.93 -25.73
N PRO A 245 18.25 20.50 -24.68
CA PRO A 245 17.73 19.14 -24.60
C PRO A 245 16.69 18.90 -25.70
N GLU A 246 16.51 17.64 -26.08
CA GLU A 246 15.42 17.16 -26.94
C GLU A 246 14.25 16.62 -26.10
N PHE A 247 14.51 16.35 -24.81
CA PHE A 247 13.62 15.67 -23.90
C PHE A 247 13.87 16.13 -22.46
N ILE A 248 12.79 16.33 -21.70
CA ILE A 248 12.86 16.61 -20.25
C ILE A 248 12.07 15.52 -19.52
N TYR A 249 12.75 14.78 -18.63
CA TYR A 249 12.15 13.82 -17.73
C TYR A 249 12.02 14.42 -16.33
N TYR A 250 10.79 14.48 -15.80
CA TYR A 250 10.52 15.07 -14.48
C TYR A 250 9.49 14.22 -13.72
N PRO A 251 9.97 13.16 -13.04
CA PRO A 251 9.13 12.29 -12.23
C PRO A 251 8.79 12.95 -10.89
N VAL A 252 7.97 13.98 -10.92
CA VAL A 252 7.53 14.77 -9.76
C VAL A 252 6.05 14.49 -9.47
N PHE A 253 5.47 15.20 -8.50
CA PHE A 253 4.06 15.10 -8.18
C PHE A 253 3.20 16.13 -8.93
N ILE A 254 1.86 16.05 -8.75
CA ILE A 254 0.84 16.73 -9.57
C ILE A 254 1.04 18.24 -9.62
N ALA A 255 1.17 18.91 -8.47
CA ALA A 255 1.23 20.37 -8.40
C ALA A 255 2.47 20.93 -9.11
N VAL A 256 3.64 20.45 -8.74
CA VAL A 256 4.93 20.83 -9.32
C VAL A 256 4.99 20.46 -10.81
N GLY A 257 4.52 19.25 -11.15
CA GLY A 257 4.47 18.79 -12.53
C GLY A 257 3.61 19.69 -13.42
N GLY A 258 2.47 20.17 -12.90
CA GLY A 258 1.62 21.12 -13.59
C GLY A 258 2.32 22.45 -13.90
N HIS A 259 3.08 22.99 -12.94
CA HIS A 259 3.87 24.21 -13.15
C HIS A 259 4.99 24.01 -14.17
N ILE A 260 5.76 22.94 -14.06
CA ILE A 260 6.82 22.61 -15.03
C ILE A 260 6.23 22.48 -16.42
N THR A 261 5.15 21.72 -16.58
CA THR A 261 4.54 21.43 -17.89
C THR A 261 4.06 22.70 -18.60
N ARG A 262 3.34 23.59 -17.88
CA ARG A 262 2.88 24.87 -18.45
C ARG A 262 4.06 25.77 -18.83
N GLN A 263 4.95 26.01 -17.88
CA GLN A 263 6.01 27.01 -18.06
C GLN A 263 7.09 26.55 -19.05
N ALA A 264 7.28 25.23 -19.23
CA ALA A 264 8.17 24.73 -20.28
C ALA A 264 7.76 25.16 -21.69
N LYS A 265 6.48 25.38 -21.94
CA LYS A 265 5.99 25.86 -23.24
C LYS A 265 6.19 27.37 -23.46
N GLU A 266 6.49 28.11 -22.39
CA GLU A 266 6.72 29.55 -22.37
C GLU A 266 8.21 29.92 -22.49
N VAL A 267 9.13 28.96 -22.25
CA VAL A 267 10.55 29.19 -22.27
C VAL A 267 11.12 28.95 -23.65
N ALA A 268 11.79 29.99 -24.19
CA ALA A 268 12.45 29.96 -25.51
C ALA A 268 13.43 28.80 -25.65
N GLY A 269 13.24 27.97 -26.67
CA GLY A 269 14.05 26.78 -26.96
C GLY A 269 13.52 25.50 -26.33
N LEU A 270 12.42 25.55 -25.53
CA LEU A 270 11.75 24.38 -24.97
C LEU A 270 10.36 24.10 -25.57
N GLU A 271 9.86 24.94 -26.44
CA GLU A 271 8.49 24.88 -26.99
C GLU A 271 8.18 23.52 -27.65
N ARG A 272 9.19 22.91 -28.27
CA ARG A 272 9.07 21.63 -28.99
C ARG A 272 9.76 20.45 -28.30
N VAL A 273 10.28 20.66 -27.11
CA VAL A 273 10.94 19.60 -26.34
C VAL A 273 9.91 18.59 -25.88
N TYR A 274 10.22 17.30 -26.01
CA TYR A 274 9.37 16.25 -25.47
C TYR A 274 9.39 16.29 -23.94
N LEU A 275 8.20 16.26 -23.35
CA LEU A 275 8.01 16.24 -21.91
C LEU A 275 7.56 14.86 -21.46
N MET A 276 8.16 14.35 -20.40
CA MET A 276 7.76 13.09 -19.80
C MET A 276 7.74 13.16 -18.29
N GLY A 277 6.62 12.79 -17.72
CA GLY A 277 6.42 12.54 -16.30
C GLY A 277 6.38 11.05 -15.97
N ALA A 278 5.93 10.76 -14.76
CA ALA A 278 5.78 9.41 -14.26
C ALA A 278 4.41 9.22 -13.57
N ASP A 279 4.23 8.11 -12.91
CA ASP A 279 3.00 7.71 -12.21
C ASP A 279 2.53 8.71 -11.14
N GLY A 280 3.44 9.41 -10.45
CA GLY A 280 3.12 10.47 -9.49
C GLY A 280 2.29 11.64 -10.07
N MET A 281 2.28 11.81 -11.40
CA MET A 281 1.44 12.79 -12.09
C MET A 281 0.27 12.15 -12.84
N PHE A 282 0.12 10.81 -12.81
CA PHE A 282 -0.89 10.11 -13.61
C PHE A 282 -2.27 10.20 -12.93
N SER A 283 -2.87 11.38 -13.00
CA SER A 283 -4.18 11.70 -12.42
C SER A 283 -4.92 12.74 -13.27
N PRO A 284 -6.26 12.73 -13.33
CA PRO A 284 -7.05 13.82 -13.91
C PRO A 284 -6.73 15.21 -13.32
N ASP A 285 -6.32 15.27 -12.06
CA ASP A 285 -5.95 16.54 -11.40
C ASP A 285 -4.70 17.16 -12.01
N PHE A 286 -3.80 16.35 -12.56
CA PHE A 286 -2.67 16.86 -13.34
C PHE A 286 -3.15 17.65 -14.58
N TYR A 287 -4.22 17.21 -15.28
CA TYR A 287 -4.77 17.98 -16.42
C TYR A 287 -5.43 19.28 -15.99
N LYS A 288 -6.03 19.32 -14.79
CA LYS A 288 -6.53 20.59 -14.23
C LYS A 288 -5.38 21.55 -13.95
N ALA A 289 -4.24 21.03 -13.49
CA ALA A 289 -3.04 21.81 -13.19
C ALA A 289 -2.26 22.23 -14.46
N ALA A 290 -2.06 21.35 -15.43
CA ALA A 290 -1.24 21.57 -16.61
C ALA A 290 -2.00 22.16 -17.81
N GLY A 291 -3.31 21.92 -17.90
CA GLY A 291 -4.14 22.36 -19.03
C GLY A 291 -3.68 21.76 -20.36
N GLU A 292 -3.86 22.50 -21.43
CA GLU A 292 -3.48 22.09 -22.79
C GLU A 292 -1.97 21.88 -22.99
N ALA A 293 -1.15 22.41 -22.10
CA ALA A 293 0.30 22.18 -22.15
C ALA A 293 0.69 20.71 -21.96
N ALA A 294 -0.22 19.89 -21.39
CA ALA A 294 -0.03 18.46 -21.25
C ALA A 294 -0.23 17.67 -22.54
N ILE A 295 -0.83 18.28 -23.59
CA ILE A 295 -1.09 17.56 -24.85
C ILE A 295 0.23 17.15 -25.51
N GLY A 296 0.35 15.88 -25.84
CA GLY A 296 1.55 15.31 -26.46
C GLY A 296 2.62 14.84 -25.51
N MET A 297 2.52 15.15 -24.21
CA MET A 297 3.49 14.63 -23.22
C MET A 297 3.31 13.15 -22.95
N PHE A 298 4.34 12.55 -22.37
CA PHE A 298 4.39 11.13 -22.02
C PHE A 298 4.39 10.94 -20.50
N HIS A 299 3.92 9.76 -20.06
CA HIS A 299 4.01 9.30 -18.68
C HIS A 299 4.41 7.82 -18.65
N SER A 300 5.40 7.46 -17.83
CA SER A 300 5.59 6.07 -17.44
C SER A 300 4.64 5.72 -16.31
N SER A 301 4.02 4.55 -16.38
CA SER A 301 3.01 4.09 -15.41
C SER A 301 2.84 2.58 -15.49
N PRO A 302 2.23 1.91 -14.49
CA PRO A 302 1.82 0.52 -14.62
C PRO A 302 1.06 0.24 -15.92
N ASP A 303 1.34 -0.89 -16.54
CA ASP A 303 0.61 -1.32 -17.75
C ASP A 303 -0.73 -1.95 -17.39
N PHE A 304 -1.80 -1.15 -17.36
CA PHE A 304 -3.15 -1.63 -17.10
C PHE A 304 -3.62 -2.73 -18.06
N SER A 305 -3.10 -2.76 -19.28
CA SER A 305 -3.46 -3.78 -20.26
C SER A 305 -2.85 -5.16 -19.97
N ALA A 306 -1.86 -5.20 -19.06
CA ALA A 306 -1.24 -6.42 -18.58
C ALA A 306 -1.85 -6.93 -17.25
N PHE A 307 -2.79 -6.19 -16.67
CA PHE A 307 -3.46 -6.61 -15.44
C PHE A 307 -4.33 -7.86 -15.66
N ALA A 308 -4.49 -8.67 -14.63
CA ALA A 308 -5.19 -9.95 -14.70
C ALA A 308 -6.69 -9.79 -14.99
N GLY A 309 -7.34 -10.88 -15.42
CA GLY A 309 -8.74 -10.88 -15.88
C GLY A 309 -9.76 -10.32 -14.88
N GLY A 310 -9.48 -10.37 -13.57
CA GLY A 310 -10.32 -9.77 -12.52
C GLY A 310 -10.34 -8.24 -12.51
N TYR A 311 -9.39 -7.59 -13.14
CA TYR A 311 -9.28 -6.12 -13.16
C TYR A 311 -10.48 -5.45 -13.82
N ARG A 312 -11.03 -6.01 -14.89
CA ARG A 312 -12.25 -5.48 -15.53
C ARG A 312 -13.43 -5.47 -14.56
N SER A 313 -13.67 -6.57 -13.85
CA SER A 313 -14.75 -6.65 -12.85
C SER A 313 -14.53 -5.66 -11.70
N PHE A 314 -13.27 -5.48 -11.28
CA PHE A 314 -12.91 -4.44 -10.31
C PHE A 314 -13.30 -3.04 -10.81
N LEU A 315 -13.00 -2.67 -12.06
CA LEU A 315 -13.37 -1.37 -12.64
C LEU A 315 -14.89 -1.17 -12.70
N GLU A 316 -15.65 -2.21 -13.02
CA GLU A 316 -17.12 -2.18 -13.03
C GLU A 316 -17.68 -1.93 -11.62
N LYS A 317 -17.13 -2.58 -10.59
CA LYS A 317 -17.47 -2.34 -9.18
C LYS A 317 -17.11 -0.92 -8.75
N HIS A 318 -15.91 -0.45 -9.12
CA HIS A 318 -15.46 0.90 -8.83
C HIS A 318 -16.41 1.95 -9.42
N GLN A 319 -16.74 1.82 -10.71
CA GLN A 319 -17.68 2.72 -11.39
C GLN A 319 -19.06 2.70 -10.74
N LYS A 320 -19.56 1.52 -10.38
CA LYS A 320 -20.85 1.37 -9.70
C LYS A 320 -20.89 2.05 -8.34
N LYS A 321 -19.76 1.94 -7.58
CA LYS A 321 -19.70 2.44 -6.20
C LYS A 321 -19.44 3.94 -6.13
N TYR A 322 -18.54 4.47 -6.96
CA TYR A 322 -18.05 5.84 -6.86
C TYR A 322 -18.57 6.77 -7.98
N GLY A 323 -19.23 6.23 -9.00
CA GLY A 323 -19.78 7.02 -10.13
C GLY A 323 -18.73 7.53 -11.12
N GLU A 324 -17.44 7.19 -10.91
CA GLU A 324 -16.33 7.68 -11.72
C GLU A 324 -15.25 6.60 -11.91
N LYS A 325 -14.36 6.82 -12.89
CA LYS A 325 -13.17 5.99 -13.08
C LYS A 325 -12.17 6.18 -11.93
N PRO A 326 -11.21 5.25 -11.75
CA PRO A 326 -10.10 5.45 -10.83
C PRO A 326 -9.40 6.80 -11.02
N LEU A 327 -9.00 7.42 -9.90
CA LEU A 327 -8.41 8.77 -9.87
C LEU A 327 -6.91 8.78 -10.15
N SER A 328 -6.27 7.61 -10.05
CA SER A 328 -4.83 7.43 -10.26
C SER A 328 -4.54 5.98 -10.65
N VAL A 329 -3.35 5.48 -10.33
CA VAL A 329 -2.80 4.23 -10.89
C VAL A 329 -2.69 3.07 -9.88
N PHE A 330 -2.89 3.34 -8.59
CA PHE A 330 -2.57 2.35 -7.55
C PHE A 330 -3.77 1.65 -6.91
N HIS A 331 -4.99 1.90 -7.39
CA HIS A 331 -6.22 1.24 -6.91
C HIS A 331 -6.15 -0.30 -6.93
N ALA A 332 -5.64 -0.89 -8.03
CA ALA A 332 -5.49 -2.34 -8.14
C ALA A 332 -4.37 -2.88 -7.23
N HIS A 333 -3.27 -2.13 -7.08
CA HIS A 333 -2.19 -2.50 -6.17
C HIS A 333 -2.65 -2.44 -4.70
N ALA A 334 -3.53 -1.49 -4.36
CA ALA A 334 -4.12 -1.36 -3.03
C ALA A 334 -5.13 -2.49 -2.74
N TYR A 335 -5.92 -2.87 -3.73
CA TYR A 335 -6.75 -4.07 -3.66
C TYR A 335 -5.89 -5.31 -3.36
N ASP A 336 -4.82 -5.51 -4.11
CA ASP A 336 -3.90 -6.63 -3.95
C ASP A 336 -3.19 -6.60 -2.58
N ALA A 337 -2.79 -5.42 -2.10
CA ALA A 337 -2.20 -5.26 -0.76
C ALA A 337 -3.16 -5.72 0.34
N ALA A 338 -4.44 -5.33 0.25
CA ALA A 338 -5.46 -5.80 1.17
C ALA A 338 -5.66 -7.32 1.09
N MET A 339 -5.72 -7.86 -0.12
CA MET A 339 -5.98 -9.29 -0.35
C MET A 339 -4.83 -10.19 0.15
N ILE A 340 -3.55 -9.79 -0.02
CA ILE A 340 -2.44 -10.57 0.56
C ILE A 340 -2.42 -10.46 2.09
N ILE A 341 -2.78 -9.33 2.67
CA ILE A 341 -2.94 -9.17 4.13
C ILE A 341 -4.05 -10.11 4.62
N PHE A 342 -5.21 -10.13 3.98
CA PHE A 342 -6.32 -11.00 4.37
C PHE A 342 -5.93 -12.48 4.28
N ALA A 343 -5.28 -12.89 3.20
CA ALA A 343 -4.79 -14.27 3.04
C ALA A 343 -3.74 -14.64 4.11
N ALA A 344 -2.85 -13.72 4.47
CA ALA A 344 -1.88 -13.94 5.52
C ALA A 344 -2.55 -14.07 6.90
N ILE A 345 -3.55 -13.23 7.20
CA ILE A 345 -4.36 -13.33 8.44
C ILE A 345 -5.08 -14.68 8.50
N GLU A 346 -5.76 -15.08 7.43
CA GLU A 346 -6.45 -16.38 7.34
C GLU A 346 -5.50 -17.55 7.61
N LYS A 347 -4.25 -17.45 7.17
CA LYS A 347 -3.22 -18.47 7.35
C LYS A 347 -2.70 -18.59 8.79
N VAL A 348 -2.53 -17.46 9.49
CA VAL A 348 -1.82 -17.45 10.79
C VAL A 348 -2.74 -17.33 11.99
N ALA A 349 -3.96 -16.85 11.82
CA ALA A 349 -4.90 -16.65 12.90
C ALA A 349 -5.26 -17.96 13.60
N LYS A 350 -5.36 -17.92 14.94
CA LYS A 350 -5.77 -19.05 15.78
C LYS A 350 -7.03 -18.67 16.56
N LYS A 351 -8.04 -19.53 16.54
CA LYS A 351 -9.29 -19.34 17.25
C LYS A 351 -9.34 -20.22 18.49
N ALA A 352 -9.52 -19.63 19.66
CA ALA A 352 -9.69 -20.33 20.92
C ALA A 352 -11.11 -20.87 21.06
N SER A 353 -11.33 -21.73 22.05
CA SER A 353 -12.63 -22.37 22.32
C SER A 353 -13.72 -21.38 22.75
N ASP A 354 -13.34 -20.23 23.33
CA ASP A 354 -14.24 -19.13 23.68
C ASP A 354 -14.60 -18.23 22.48
N GLY A 355 -14.07 -18.56 21.30
CA GLY A 355 -14.29 -17.81 20.07
C GLY A 355 -13.33 -16.65 19.84
N THR A 356 -12.43 -16.32 20.80
CA THR A 356 -11.41 -15.27 20.64
C THR A 356 -10.43 -15.64 19.53
N LEU A 357 -10.16 -14.67 18.64
CA LEU A 357 -9.16 -14.81 17.58
C LEU A 357 -7.82 -14.21 18.03
N TYR A 358 -6.74 -14.92 17.78
CA TYR A 358 -5.37 -14.53 18.10
C TYR A 358 -4.57 -14.42 16.81
N ILE A 359 -3.93 -13.28 16.59
CA ILE A 359 -3.08 -13.03 15.42
C ILE A 359 -1.71 -12.60 15.94
N GLY A 360 -0.71 -13.46 15.73
CA GLY A 360 0.69 -13.16 16.08
C GLY A 360 1.27 -12.15 15.09
N ARG A 361 1.91 -11.10 15.60
CA ARG A 361 2.47 -10.02 14.78
C ARG A 361 3.66 -10.48 13.94
N GLN A 362 4.57 -11.28 14.54
CA GLN A 362 5.67 -11.88 13.80
C GLN A 362 5.17 -12.93 12.80
N ALA A 363 4.22 -13.76 13.20
CA ALA A 363 3.63 -14.79 12.32
C ALA A 363 2.96 -14.15 11.10
N LEU A 364 2.26 -13.02 11.28
CA LEU A 364 1.63 -12.28 10.17
C LEU A 364 2.67 -11.71 9.22
N ARG A 365 3.69 -11.06 9.75
CA ARG A 365 4.82 -10.53 8.98
C ARG A 365 5.47 -11.64 8.15
N ASP A 366 5.80 -12.76 8.77
CA ASP A 366 6.47 -13.89 8.11
C ASP A 366 5.59 -14.52 7.03
N ALA A 367 4.28 -14.61 7.27
CA ALA A 367 3.31 -15.09 6.27
C ALA A 367 3.21 -14.17 5.05
N LEU A 368 3.30 -12.84 5.25
CA LEU A 368 3.33 -11.86 4.15
C LEU A 368 4.61 -11.99 3.33
N TYR A 369 5.78 -12.06 3.96
CA TYR A 369 7.04 -12.29 3.26
C TYR A 369 7.09 -13.65 2.55
N ALA A 370 6.36 -14.65 3.04
CA ALA A 370 6.23 -15.96 2.40
C ALA A 370 5.19 -15.99 1.27
N THR A 371 4.60 -14.86 0.89
CA THR A 371 3.67 -14.77 -0.25
C THR A 371 4.39 -15.20 -1.53
N LYS A 372 3.87 -16.23 -2.20
CA LYS A 372 4.44 -16.77 -3.44
C LYS A 372 3.34 -17.18 -4.39
N GLY A 373 3.39 -16.66 -5.61
CA GLY A 373 2.46 -17.04 -6.67
C GLY A 373 1.01 -16.61 -6.43
N PHE A 374 0.78 -15.57 -5.59
CA PHE A 374 -0.55 -15.06 -5.31
C PHE A 374 -1.15 -14.39 -6.56
N LYS A 375 -2.35 -14.79 -6.95
CA LYS A 375 -3.04 -14.26 -8.13
C LYS A 375 -3.80 -12.99 -7.74
N GLY A 376 -3.16 -11.84 -7.99
CA GLY A 376 -3.74 -10.52 -7.78
C GLY A 376 -4.32 -9.93 -9.06
N LEU A 377 -4.87 -8.72 -8.95
CA LEU A 377 -5.32 -7.93 -10.11
C LEU A 377 -4.14 -7.44 -10.95
N THR A 378 -3.03 -7.10 -10.30
CA THR A 378 -1.84 -6.53 -10.94
C THR A 378 -0.88 -7.58 -11.51
N GLY A 379 -1.20 -8.85 -11.35
CA GLY A 379 -0.39 -9.98 -11.84
C GLY A 379 -0.19 -11.07 -10.80
N THR A 380 0.94 -11.76 -10.85
CA THR A 380 1.28 -12.83 -9.92
C THR A 380 2.27 -12.33 -8.88
N LEU A 381 1.77 -12.05 -7.67
CA LEU A 381 2.57 -11.50 -6.60
C LEU A 381 3.47 -12.55 -5.93
N THR A 382 4.73 -12.22 -5.78
CA THR A 382 5.71 -13.04 -5.06
C THR A 382 6.67 -12.10 -4.33
N CYS A 383 6.63 -12.10 -3.01
CA CYS A 383 7.48 -11.23 -2.21
C CYS A 383 8.92 -11.75 -2.16
N ASP A 384 9.87 -10.85 -2.35
CA ASP A 384 11.28 -11.13 -2.10
C ASP A 384 11.66 -10.94 -0.61
N THR A 385 12.93 -11.18 -0.30
CA THR A 385 13.44 -11.04 1.07
C THR A 385 13.45 -9.61 1.60
N TYR A 386 13.23 -8.62 0.73
CA TYR A 386 13.22 -7.21 1.07
C TYR A 386 11.83 -6.58 0.93
N GLY A 387 10.79 -7.38 0.63
CA GLY A 387 9.40 -6.96 0.60
C GLY A 387 8.91 -6.37 -0.72
N ASP A 388 9.66 -6.51 -1.81
CA ASP A 388 9.11 -6.28 -3.16
C ASP A 388 8.24 -7.48 -3.55
N CYS A 389 6.92 -7.25 -3.75
CA CYS A 389 5.96 -8.33 -4.06
C CYS A 389 5.38 -8.24 -5.47
N ALA A 390 5.63 -7.17 -6.19
CA ALA A 390 5.02 -6.88 -7.48
C ALA A 390 5.47 -7.83 -8.62
N ASP A 391 4.60 -7.98 -9.62
CA ASP A 391 4.95 -8.42 -10.98
C ASP A 391 5.01 -7.16 -11.86
N PRO A 392 6.18 -6.46 -11.93
CA PRO A 392 6.25 -5.10 -12.43
C PRO A 392 6.16 -5.08 -13.97
N ARG A 393 5.09 -4.50 -14.49
CA ARG A 393 4.89 -4.22 -15.90
C ARG A 393 4.63 -2.74 -16.08
N ILE A 394 5.57 -2.06 -16.72
CA ILE A 394 5.54 -0.61 -16.95
C ILE A 394 5.35 -0.35 -18.44
N ALA A 395 4.48 0.58 -18.74
CA ALA A 395 4.23 1.10 -20.08
C ALA A 395 4.42 2.61 -20.11
N VAL A 396 4.47 3.16 -21.32
CA VAL A 396 4.46 4.60 -21.57
C VAL A 396 3.14 4.97 -22.23
N TYR A 397 2.50 5.98 -21.70
CA TYR A 397 1.24 6.55 -22.18
C TYR A 397 1.49 7.92 -22.77
N GLN A 398 0.71 8.30 -23.77
CA GLN A 398 0.74 9.64 -24.36
C GLN A 398 -0.58 10.36 -24.11
N THR A 399 -0.50 11.58 -23.61
CA THR A 399 -1.66 12.45 -23.40
C THR A 399 -2.18 13.02 -24.71
N THR A 400 -3.46 12.85 -24.97
CA THR A 400 -4.16 13.42 -26.14
C THR A 400 -4.98 14.65 -25.76
N ALA A 401 -5.41 15.45 -26.75
CA ALA A 401 -6.34 16.56 -26.51
C ALA A 401 -7.66 16.07 -25.90
N ASP A 402 -8.14 14.89 -26.28
CA ASP A 402 -9.37 14.28 -25.74
C ASP A 402 -9.21 13.92 -24.25
N ASN A 403 -8.03 13.42 -23.84
CA ASN A 403 -7.74 13.15 -22.44
C ASN A 403 -7.84 14.42 -21.59
N VAL A 404 -7.21 15.50 -22.04
CA VAL A 404 -7.22 16.80 -21.33
C VAL A 404 -8.64 17.36 -21.27
N LYS A 405 -9.34 17.39 -22.40
CA LYS A 405 -10.72 17.91 -22.47
C LYS A 405 -11.70 17.16 -21.57
N LYS A 406 -11.58 15.82 -21.49
CA LYS A 406 -12.47 14.96 -20.69
C LYS A 406 -11.98 14.75 -19.26
N LEU A 407 -10.80 15.25 -18.92
CA LEU A 407 -10.12 14.99 -17.63
C LEU A 407 -10.06 13.48 -17.34
N VAL A 408 -9.59 12.68 -18.31
CA VAL A 408 -9.42 11.23 -18.16
C VAL A 408 -8.01 10.81 -18.59
N MET A 409 -7.37 9.98 -17.81
CA MET A 409 -6.05 9.46 -18.14
C MET A 409 -6.11 8.50 -19.34
N PRO A 410 -5.04 8.40 -20.15
CA PRO A 410 -4.95 7.41 -21.22
C PRO A 410 -5.08 5.99 -20.66
N ASP A 411 -5.91 5.17 -21.26
CA ASP A 411 -6.12 3.76 -20.87
C ASP A 411 -5.34 2.78 -21.73
N LYS A 412 -4.79 3.22 -22.86
CA LYS A 412 -4.02 2.40 -23.80
C LYS A 412 -2.58 2.85 -23.83
N PRO A 413 -1.62 1.93 -23.62
CA PRO A 413 -0.22 2.25 -23.77
C PRO A 413 0.13 2.73 -25.18
N PHE A 414 0.91 3.81 -25.24
CA PHE A 414 1.58 4.26 -26.46
C PHE A 414 2.74 3.35 -26.83
N TRP A 415 3.45 2.84 -25.80
CA TRP A 415 4.58 1.95 -25.99
C TRP A 415 4.81 1.06 -24.78
N LYS A 416 5.35 -0.15 -25.04
CA LYS A 416 5.78 -1.12 -24.05
C LYS A 416 7.14 -1.69 -24.42
N PRO A 417 8.00 -2.06 -23.43
CA PRO A 417 9.32 -2.61 -23.70
C PRO A 417 9.31 -4.11 -24.07
N TYR A 418 8.15 -4.79 -23.98
CA TYR A 418 7.95 -6.24 -24.20
C TYR A 418 6.83 -6.52 -25.20
#